data_e45f04ed2890bad8a78b64c1c4ac612e
#
_entry.id   e45f04ed2890bad8a78b64c1c4ac612e
#
_cell.length_a   1.000
_cell.length_b   1.000
_cell.length_c   1.000
_cell.angle_alpha   90.00
_cell.angle_beta   90.00
_cell.angle_gamma   90.00
#
_symmetry.space_group_name_H-M   'P 1'
#
loop_
_entity.id
_entity.type
_entity.pdbx_description
1 polymer ?
#
loop_
_entity_poly.entity_id
_entity_poly.type
_entity_poly.pdbx_seq_one_letter_code
_entity_poly.pdbx_strand_id
1 'polypeptide(L)'
;MRHDLTEAFVNVSELTGLRGRWQLMKTAPKVVCDTGHNLAGWEFISRQLQAVNCKQMHIIFGMVNDKDIDNVIKLLPKKAIYYFTEADNHRALPWLEIQGKAVANGLSGGGYPSVKQAFAAALKRAAHDDFIFVGGSSYVVADFLRDCI
;
A
#
# COMPACT_ATOMS: atom_id res chain seq x y z
N MET A 1 -22.52 -8.82 10.16
CA MET A 1 -22.14 -8.78 11.00
C MET A 1 -21.45 -7.90 11.31
N ARG A 2 -21.44 -7.13 11.41
CA ARG A 2 -20.62 -6.49 11.79
C ARG A 2 -19.42 -7.13 12.00
N HIS A 3 -19.28 -8.16 11.71
CA HIS A 3 -18.12 -8.92 11.95
C HIS A 3 -16.92 -8.42 11.19
N ASP A 4 -17.05 -7.97 9.94
CA ASP A 4 -15.94 -7.49 9.18
C ASP A 4 -15.27 -6.31 9.85
N LEU A 5 -16.04 -5.40 10.36
CA LEU A 5 -15.50 -4.23 11.02
C LEU A 5 -14.76 -4.62 12.28
N THR A 6 -15.27 -5.58 13.01
CA THR A 6 -14.61 -6.07 14.20
C THR A 6 -13.27 -6.69 13.87
N GLU A 7 -13.19 -7.46 12.80
CA GLU A 7 -11.94 -8.07 12.41
C GLU A 7 -10.90 -7.02 12.05
N ALA A 8 -11.30 -6.00 11.33
CA ALA A 8 -10.36 -4.95 10.93
C ALA A 8 -9.78 -4.25 12.15
N PHE A 9 -10.61 -3.97 13.14
CA PHE A 9 -10.11 -3.24 14.31
C PHE A 9 -9.27 -4.10 15.23
N VAL A 10 -9.56 -5.38 15.32
CA VAL A 10 -8.73 -6.26 16.12
C VAL A 10 -7.30 -6.24 15.63
N ASN A 11 -7.10 -6.17 14.32
CA ASN A 11 -5.77 -6.26 13.75
C ASN A 11 -4.95 -4.98 13.90
N VAL A 12 -5.56 -3.87 14.23
CA VAL A 12 -4.82 -2.61 14.40
C VAL A 12 -3.74 -2.75 15.47
N SER A 13 -4.08 -3.34 16.61
CA SER A 13 -3.10 -3.48 17.68
C SER A 13 -1.99 -4.47 17.34
N GLU A 14 -2.27 -5.36 16.40
CA GLU A 14 -1.28 -6.35 16.00
C GLU A 14 -0.24 -5.80 15.04
N LEU A 15 -0.44 -4.61 14.52
CA LEU A 15 0.53 -3.99 13.63
C LEU A 15 1.71 -3.41 14.38
N THR A 16 1.65 -3.33 15.71
CA THR A 16 2.77 -2.85 16.49
C THR A 16 3.82 -3.94 16.62
N GLY A 17 5.07 -3.56 16.76
CA GLY A 17 6.15 -4.51 16.94
C GLY A 17 6.41 -5.32 15.68
N LEU A 18 6.42 -6.64 15.82
CA LEU A 18 6.71 -7.54 14.71
C LEU A 18 5.53 -7.79 13.79
N ARG A 19 4.37 -7.31 14.16
CA ARG A 19 3.19 -7.49 13.33
C ARG A 19 3.16 -6.44 12.25
N GLY A 20 2.20 -6.44 11.41
CA GLY A 20 2.13 -5.52 10.28
C GLY A 20 2.61 -6.15 8.99
N ARG A 21 2.73 -7.50 8.98
CA ARG A 21 3.09 -8.22 7.78
C ARG A 21 1.85 -8.83 7.19
N TRP A 22 1.48 -8.38 5.99
CA TRP A 22 0.33 -8.89 5.24
C TRP A 22 -0.93 -8.89 6.09
N GLN A 23 -1.27 -7.73 6.64
CA GLN A 23 -2.35 -7.62 7.61
C GLN A 23 -3.66 -7.28 6.93
N LEU A 24 -4.66 -8.15 7.07
CA LEU A 24 -5.99 -7.91 6.51
C LEU A 24 -6.72 -6.86 7.35
N MET A 25 -7.14 -5.78 6.71
CA MET A 25 -7.80 -4.66 7.37
C MET A 25 -9.27 -4.53 7.04
N LYS A 26 -9.68 -4.95 5.85
CA LYS A 26 -11.09 -4.94 5.41
C LYS A 26 -11.32 -6.13 4.49
N THR A 27 -12.57 -6.52 4.34
CA THR A 27 -12.90 -7.72 3.58
C THR A 27 -13.62 -7.47 2.26
N ALA A 28 -14.27 -6.29 2.09
CA ALA A 28 -15.00 -6.00 0.84
C ALA A 28 -15.03 -4.49 0.57
N PRO A 29 -14.11 -3.96 -0.22
CA PRO A 29 -13.02 -4.67 -0.87
C PRO A 29 -11.98 -5.11 0.14
N LYS A 30 -11.26 -6.18 -0.19
CA LYS A 30 -10.21 -6.66 0.69
C LYS A 30 -9.09 -5.63 0.72
N VAL A 31 -8.70 -5.21 1.92
CA VAL A 31 -7.61 -4.25 2.12
C VAL A 31 -6.55 -4.89 2.99
N VAL A 32 -5.32 -4.92 2.49
CA VAL A 32 -4.17 -5.50 3.19
C VAL A 32 -3.09 -4.44 3.29
N CYS A 33 -2.40 -4.37 4.41
CA CYS A 33 -1.23 -3.50 4.53
C CYS A 33 -0.03 -4.29 5.02
N ASP A 34 1.15 -3.76 4.74
CA ASP A 34 2.41 -4.39 5.12
C ASP A 34 3.47 -3.30 5.28
N THR A 35 4.24 -3.38 6.36
CA THR A 35 5.26 -2.38 6.70
C THR A 35 6.60 -2.61 6.01
N GLY A 36 6.71 -3.59 5.12
CA GLY A 36 7.93 -3.85 4.39
C GLY A 36 8.44 -2.61 3.67
N HIS A 37 9.75 -2.35 3.76
CA HIS A 37 10.32 -1.10 3.27
C HIS A 37 11.66 -1.26 2.57
N ASN A 38 12.21 -2.46 2.51
CA ASN A 38 13.47 -2.70 1.83
C ASN A 38 13.31 -3.77 0.75
N LEU A 39 14.37 -4.03 0.02
CA LEU A 39 14.31 -4.96 -1.10
C LEU A 39 13.89 -6.36 -0.66
N ALA A 40 14.47 -6.87 0.43
CA ALA A 40 14.15 -8.22 0.90
C ALA A 40 12.66 -8.34 1.27
N GLY A 41 12.13 -7.34 1.97
CA GLY A 41 10.71 -7.31 2.32
C GLY A 41 9.83 -7.26 1.08
N TRP A 42 10.22 -6.49 0.08
CA TRP A 42 9.42 -6.35 -1.13
C TRP A 42 9.51 -7.55 -2.05
N GLU A 43 10.59 -8.31 -2.00
CA GLU A 43 10.62 -9.60 -2.71
C GLU A 43 9.52 -10.51 -2.18
N PHE A 44 9.33 -10.54 -0.85
CA PHE A 44 8.27 -11.31 -0.24
C PHE A 44 6.89 -10.75 -0.59
N ILE A 45 6.69 -9.44 -0.44
CA ILE A 45 5.40 -8.78 -0.72
C ILE A 45 5.03 -8.96 -2.18
N SER A 46 5.97 -8.82 -3.09
CA SER A 46 5.71 -8.98 -4.51
C SER A 46 5.16 -10.36 -4.83
N ARG A 47 5.75 -11.40 -4.23
CA ARG A 47 5.24 -12.76 -4.41
C ARG A 47 3.83 -12.92 -3.86
N GLN A 48 3.55 -12.30 -2.72
CA GLN A 48 2.22 -12.33 -2.13
C GLN A 48 1.21 -11.63 -3.03
N LEU A 49 1.57 -10.45 -3.54
CA LEU A 49 0.67 -9.70 -4.42
C LEU A 49 0.37 -10.47 -5.70
N GLN A 50 1.38 -11.12 -6.27
CA GLN A 50 1.18 -11.88 -7.50
C GLN A 50 0.31 -13.10 -7.31
N ALA A 51 0.22 -13.61 -6.08
CA ALA A 51 -0.62 -14.76 -5.76
C ALA A 51 -2.07 -14.38 -5.46
N VAL A 52 -2.38 -13.09 -5.33
CA VAL A 52 -3.74 -12.65 -5.03
C VAL A 52 -4.62 -12.85 -6.25
N ASN A 53 -5.76 -13.51 -6.06
CA ASN A 53 -6.76 -13.68 -7.11
C ASN A 53 -7.84 -12.60 -6.93
N CYS A 54 -7.82 -11.60 -7.78
CA CYS A 54 -8.78 -10.50 -7.71
C CYS A 54 -9.10 -10.00 -9.11
N LYS A 55 -10.19 -9.27 -9.22
CA LYS A 55 -10.58 -8.69 -10.49
C LYS A 55 -9.67 -7.52 -10.86
N GLN A 56 -9.43 -6.62 -9.92
CA GLN A 56 -8.54 -5.48 -10.11
C GLN A 56 -7.77 -5.22 -8.83
N MET A 57 -6.48 -5.02 -8.97
CA MET A 57 -5.61 -4.69 -7.84
C MET A 57 -5.35 -3.19 -7.81
N HIS A 58 -5.43 -2.59 -6.62
CA HIS A 58 -5.13 -1.19 -6.38
C HIS A 58 -4.02 -1.14 -5.34
N ILE A 59 -2.98 -0.37 -5.60
CA ILE A 59 -1.84 -0.29 -4.69
C ILE A 59 -1.57 1.16 -4.30
N ILE A 60 -1.69 1.44 -3.01
CA ILE A 60 -1.32 2.72 -2.44
C ILE A 60 0.13 2.58 -2.00
N PHE A 61 1.02 3.33 -2.62
CA PHE A 61 2.44 3.13 -2.48
C PHE A 61 3.17 4.43 -2.18
N GLY A 62 3.98 4.43 -1.12
CA GLY A 62 4.90 5.51 -0.81
C GLY A 62 6.12 4.93 -0.13
N MET A 63 7.27 5.60 -0.28
CA MET A 63 8.51 5.13 0.30
C MET A 63 9.27 6.27 0.95
N VAL A 64 10.21 5.90 1.81
CA VAL A 64 11.22 6.83 2.28
C VAL A 64 12.35 6.88 1.26
N ASN A 65 13.18 7.91 1.38
CA ASN A 65 14.34 8.03 0.50
C ASN A 65 15.37 6.97 0.90
N ASP A 66 15.45 5.92 0.10
CA ASP A 66 16.27 4.74 0.38
C ASP A 66 17.00 4.34 -0.91
N LYS A 67 18.17 3.76 -0.73
CA LYS A 67 19.01 3.35 -1.87
C LYS A 67 18.39 2.25 -2.70
N ASP A 68 17.45 1.49 -2.12
CA ASP A 68 16.84 0.35 -2.81
C ASP A 68 15.58 0.70 -3.58
N ILE A 69 15.16 1.98 -3.60
CA ILE A 69 13.88 2.32 -4.19
C ILE A 69 13.75 1.88 -5.65
N ASP A 70 14.80 2.03 -6.44
CA ASP A 70 14.72 1.65 -7.85
C ASP A 70 14.49 0.15 -8.00
N ASN A 71 15.12 -0.66 -7.17
CA ASN A 71 14.96 -2.11 -7.21
C ASN A 71 13.59 -2.52 -6.70
N VAL A 72 13.07 -1.84 -5.68
CA VAL A 72 11.73 -2.12 -5.17
C VAL A 72 10.68 -1.83 -6.24
N ILE A 73 10.82 -0.71 -6.94
CA ILE A 73 9.85 -0.34 -7.97
C ILE A 73 9.81 -1.39 -9.08
N LYS A 74 10.93 -2.02 -9.41
CA LYS A 74 10.96 -3.07 -10.42
C LYS A 74 10.19 -4.32 -9.98
N LEU A 75 9.98 -4.51 -8.70
CA LEU A 75 9.23 -5.66 -8.17
C LEU A 75 7.73 -5.42 -8.11
N LEU A 76 7.27 -4.20 -8.31
CA LEU A 76 5.85 -3.88 -8.20
C LEU A 76 5.06 -4.49 -9.35
N PRO A 77 3.87 -5.08 -9.08
CA PRO A 77 3.05 -5.69 -10.13
C PRO A 77 2.67 -4.67 -11.21
N LYS A 78 2.78 -5.08 -12.46
CA LYS A 78 2.50 -4.18 -13.58
C LYS A 78 1.01 -4.00 -13.85
N LYS A 79 0.19 -4.94 -13.46
CA LYS A 79 -1.24 -4.92 -13.79
C LYS A 79 -2.10 -4.25 -12.74
N ALA A 80 -1.51 -3.56 -11.79
CA ALA A 80 -2.24 -2.87 -10.74
C ALA A 80 -2.45 -1.40 -11.11
N ILE A 81 -3.45 -0.79 -10.49
CA ILE A 81 -3.64 0.65 -10.54
C ILE A 81 -2.96 1.23 -9.32
N TYR A 82 -2.06 2.18 -9.53
CA TYR A 82 -1.26 2.75 -8.46
C TYR A 82 -1.77 4.10 -7.99
N TYR A 83 -1.60 4.35 -6.70
CA TYR A 83 -1.93 5.61 -6.04
C TYR A 83 -0.67 5.99 -5.30
N PHE A 84 0.19 6.76 -5.98
CA PHE A 84 1.48 7.15 -5.43
C PHE A 84 1.28 8.26 -4.40
N THR A 85 1.88 8.09 -3.23
CA THR A 85 1.68 9.04 -2.16
C THR A 85 2.94 9.17 -1.30
N GLU A 86 2.86 10.00 -0.28
CA GLU A 86 3.94 10.20 0.65
C GLU A 86 3.37 10.31 2.05
N ALA A 87 4.08 9.73 3.02
CA ALA A 87 3.70 9.83 4.41
C ALA A 87 3.99 11.24 4.93
N ASP A 88 3.27 11.63 5.98
CA ASP A 88 3.52 12.91 6.65
C ASP A 88 4.74 12.75 7.54
N ASN A 89 5.91 12.76 6.92
CA ASN A 89 7.18 12.51 7.59
C ASN A 89 8.30 13.09 6.74
N HIS A 90 9.29 13.73 7.39
CA HIS A 90 10.38 14.37 6.67
C HIS A 90 11.26 13.39 5.89
N ARG A 91 11.18 12.11 6.18
CA ARG A 91 11.95 11.09 5.45
C ARG A 91 11.23 10.60 4.21
N ALA A 92 9.98 10.98 4.03
CA ALA A 92 9.20 10.51 2.89
C ALA A 92 9.78 11.03 1.58
N LEU A 93 9.86 10.15 0.60
CA LEU A 93 10.20 10.55 -0.76
C LEU A 93 8.96 11.21 -1.37
N PRO A 94 9.09 12.37 -2.04
CA PRO A 94 7.91 13.01 -2.65
C PRO A 94 7.22 12.09 -3.64
N TRP A 95 5.89 12.06 -3.61
CA TRP A 95 5.13 11.17 -4.48
C TRP A 95 5.40 11.41 -5.97
N LEU A 96 5.71 12.66 -6.33
CA LEU A 96 5.98 12.98 -7.73
C LEU A 96 7.25 12.28 -8.23
N GLU A 97 8.24 12.17 -7.37
CA GLU A 97 9.47 11.47 -7.69
C GLU A 97 9.24 9.97 -7.80
N ILE A 98 8.43 9.42 -6.90
CA ILE A 98 8.06 8.00 -6.96
C ILE A 98 7.30 7.71 -8.25
N GLN A 99 6.35 8.56 -8.60
CA GLN A 99 5.57 8.39 -9.81
C GLN A 99 6.46 8.40 -11.06
N GLY A 100 7.43 9.32 -11.11
CA GLY A 100 8.34 9.37 -12.24
C GLY A 100 9.12 8.09 -12.42
N LYS A 101 9.64 7.54 -11.33
CA LYS A 101 10.38 6.27 -11.36
C LYS A 101 9.46 5.11 -11.75
N ALA A 102 8.23 5.12 -11.26
CA ALA A 102 7.27 4.07 -11.53
C ALA A 102 6.85 4.07 -13.01
N VAL A 103 6.56 5.24 -13.56
CA VAL A 103 6.19 5.37 -14.97
C VAL A 103 7.33 4.88 -15.86
N ALA A 104 8.57 5.19 -15.51
CA ALA A 104 9.74 4.72 -16.26
C ALA A 104 9.86 3.20 -16.24
N ASN A 105 9.21 2.53 -15.29
CA ASN A 105 9.21 1.07 -15.17
C ASN A 105 7.88 0.44 -15.64
N GLY A 106 7.06 1.19 -16.35
CA GLY A 106 5.84 0.64 -16.93
C GLY A 106 4.63 0.58 -16.01
N LEU A 107 4.70 1.25 -14.86
CA LEU A 107 3.56 1.33 -13.96
C LEU A 107 2.71 2.54 -14.28
N SER A 108 1.43 2.53 -13.90
CA SER A 108 0.57 3.67 -14.13
C SER A 108 -0.28 3.96 -12.92
N GLY A 109 -0.51 5.25 -12.67
CA GLY A 109 -1.32 5.69 -11.55
C GLY A 109 -1.15 7.16 -11.29
N GLY A 110 -2.05 7.71 -10.47
CA GLY A 110 -2.01 9.10 -10.08
C GLY A 110 -1.21 9.33 -8.81
N GLY A 111 -1.00 10.60 -8.48
CA GLY A 111 -0.30 11.00 -7.27
C GLY A 111 -1.22 11.73 -6.32
N TYR A 112 -0.97 11.55 -5.03
CA TYR A 112 -1.81 12.10 -3.97
C TYR A 112 -0.91 12.62 -2.85
N PRO A 113 -1.20 13.81 -2.31
CA PRO A 113 -0.31 14.42 -1.33
C PRO A 113 -0.34 13.76 0.05
N SER A 114 -1.31 12.88 0.31
CA SER A 114 -1.39 12.19 1.60
C SER A 114 -1.92 10.78 1.41
N VAL A 115 -1.60 9.91 2.38
CA VAL A 115 -2.11 8.55 2.39
C VAL A 115 -3.63 8.53 2.47
N LYS A 116 -4.21 9.44 3.25
CA LYS A 116 -5.65 9.54 3.38
C LYS A 116 -6.33 9.81 2.04
N GLN A 117 -5.79 10.75 1.26
CA GLN A 117 -6.34 11.06 -0.05
C GLN A 117 -6.16 9.93 -1.04
N ALA A 118 -5.01 9.27 -1.00
CA ALA A 118 -4.75 8.13 -1.87
C ALA A 118 -5.72 6.98 -1.58
N PHE A 119 -5.93 6.68 -0.30
CA PHE A 119 -6.82 5.60 0.09
C PHE A 119 -8.28 5.93 -0.26
N ALA A 120 -8.69 7.18 -0.06
CA ALA A 120 -10.04 7.61 -0.43
C ALA A 120 -10.27 7.44 -1.93
N ALA A 121 -9.29 7.78 -2.75
CA ALA A 121 -9.38 7.62 -4.20
C ALA A 121 -9.50 6.15 -4.57
N ALA A 122 -8.71 5.29 -3.92
CA ALA A 122 -8.76 3.86 -4.19
C ALA A 122 -10.11 3.27 -3.80
N LEU A 123 -10.64 3.63 -2.63
CA LEU A 123 -11.95 3.14 -2.20
C LEU A 123 -13.06 3.57 -3.14
N LYS A 124 -13.00 4.80 -3.63
CA LYS A 124 -14.03 5.31 -4.54
C LYS A 124 -14.04 4.54 -5.86
N ARG A 125 -12.88 4.07 -6.28
CA ARG A 125 -12.71 3.39 -7.55
C ARG A 125 -12.90 1.89 -7.47
N ALA A 126 -12.59 1.30 -6.34
CA ALA A 126 -12.59 -0.15 -6.19
C ALA A 126 -14.00 -0.72 -6.10
N ALA A 127 -14.21 -1.85 -6.77
CA ALA A 127 -15.42 -2.64 -6.58
C ALA A 127 -15.22 -3.54 -5.36
N HIS A 128 -16.32 -4.10 -4.84
CA HIS A 128 -16.24 -4.90 -3.61
C HIS A 128 -15.39 -6.17 -3.78
N ASP A 129 -15.21 -6.64 -5.00
CA ASP A 129 -14.38 -7.82 -5.29
C ASP A 129 -12.98 -7.46 -5.75
N ASP A 130 -12.59 -6.18 -5.66
CA ASP A 130 -11.24 -5.75 -5.93
C ASP A 130 -10.36 -5.95 -4.69
N PHE A 131 -9.06 -5.74 -4.87
CA PHE A 131 -8.08 -5.87 -3.80
C PHE A 131 -7.28 -4.58 -3.69
N ILE A 132 -7.10 -4.08 -2.47
CA ILE A 132 -6.34 -2.87 -2.20
C ILE A 132 -5.18 -3.21 -1.28
N PHE A 133 -3.98 -2.81 -1.67
CA PHE A 133 -2.78 -2.95 -0.85
C PHE A 133 -2.27 -1.56 -0.46
N VAL A 134 -1.83 -1.43 0.80
CA VAL A 134 -1.24 -0.19 1.31
C VAL A 134 0.14 -0.53 1.86
N GLY A 135 1.17 0.14 1.33
CA GLY A 135 2.51 -0.13 1.83
C GLY A 135 3.60 0.66 1.16
N GLY A 136 4.83 0.21 1.33
CA GLY A 136 6.03 0.83 0.83
C GLY A 136 6.93 1.33 1.94
N SER A 137 6.36 1.71 3.06
CA SER A 137 7.12 2.08 4.25
C SER A 137 6.24 1.94 5.48
N SER A 138 6.88 1.82 6.65
CA SER A 138 6.15 1.78 7.90
C SER A 138 5.43 3.11 8.17
N TYR A 139 5.96 4.23 7.66
CA TYR A 139 5.32 5.53 7.83
C TYR A 139 4.01 5.62 7.05
N VAL A 140 3.97 5.06 5.86
CA VAL A 140 2.73 5.02 5.07
C VAL A 140 1.67 4.20 5.81
N VAL A 141 2.04 3.06 6.35
CA VAL A 141 1.11 2.23 7.12
C VAL A 141 0.64 2.94 8.38
N ALA A 142 1.55 3.66 9.07
CA ALA A 142 1.18 4.43 10.25
C ALA A 142 0.14 5.50 9.93
N ASP A 143 0.34 6.25 8.84
CA ASP A 143 -0.62 7.26 8.41
C ASP A 143 -1.96 6.61 8.02
N PHE A 144 -1.90 5.47 7.36
CA PHE A 144 -3.10 4.72 7.00
C PHE A 144 -3.91 4.34 8.24
N LEU A 145 -3.25 3.80 9.25
CA LEU A 145 -3.92 3.40 10.49
C LEU A 145 -4.49 4.60 11.24
N ARG A 146 -3.75 5.71 11.26
CA ARG A 146 -4.20 6.91 11.96
C ARG A 146 -5.39 7.57 11.28
N ASP A 147 -5.38 7.64 9.94
CA ASP A 147 -6.30 8.50 9.20
C ASP A 147 -7.41 7.74 8.46
N CYS A 148 -7.27 6.44 8.25
CA CYS A 148 -8.18 5.69 7.37
C CYS A 148 -8.94 4.57 8.06
N ILE A 149 -8.53 4.23 9.27
CA ILE A 149 -9.16 3.11 10.02
C ILE A 149 -9.86 3.59 11.27
#